data_575fc4cda6c3d7830fe852ef6c7a2523
#
_entry.id   575fc4cda6c3d7830fe852ef6c7a2523
#
_cell.length_a   1.000
_cell.length_b   1.000
_cell.length_c   1.000
_cell.angle_alpha   90.00
_cell.angle_beta   90.00
_cell.angle_gamma   90.00
#
_symmetry.space_group_name_H-M   'P 1'
#
loop_
_entity.id
_entity.type
_entity.pdbx_description
1 polymer ?
#
loop_
_entity_poly.entity_id
_entity_poly.type
_entity_poly.pdbx_seq_one_letter_code
_entity_poly.pdbx_strand_id
1 'polypeptide(L)'
;MAVFKKSAPSVEVYRVPPLTSDPEYAGHHDKQAELHKRRSEVLAERRELQRQIEEAPAPAFRPGVAELLGEASGSTTGLRTRLAELSALERDIDAALEVVRQRLVHARSSASIRICDAVKAEYGRRVANVCRALEALAEVRSEFDELRDQLEREDIAWSRLVPFSPVFLGDSRDGHIPRYLKEAKEAGYYVD
;
A
#
# COMPACT_ATOMS: atom_id res chain seq x y z
N MET A 1 -44.78 -4.11 -26.58
CA MET A 1 -44.54 -3.95 -25.14
C MET A 1 -43.09 -3.61 -24.93
N ALA A 2 -42.78 -2.36 -24.59
CA ALA A 2 -41.41 -1.90 -24.36
C ALA A 2 -41.04 -2.24 -22.92
N VAL A 3 -40.06 -3.13 -22.74
CA VAL A 3 -39.49 -3.45 -21.42
C VAL A 3 -38.53 -2.34 -21.04
N PHE A 4 -38.96 -1.44 -20.16
CA PHE A 4 -38.12 -0.46 -19.53
C PHE A 4 -37.08 -1.19 -18.65
N LYS A 5 -35.84 -1.31 -19.14
CA LYS A 5 -34.70 -1.69 -18.34
C LYS A 5 -34.39 -0.52 -17.37
N LYS A 6 -34.85 -0.67 -16.13
CA LYS A 6 -34.48 0.23 -15.04
C LYS A 6 -32.96 0.08 -14.83
N SER A 7 -32.18 1.04 -15.35
CA SER A 7 -30.74 1.11 -15.04
C SER A 7 -30.60 1.29 -13.54
N ALA A 8 -29.94 0.34 -12.87
CA ALA A 8 -29.57 0.52 -11.48
C ALA A 8 -28.71 1.78 -11.34
N PRO A 9 -28.92 2.63 -10.32
CA PRO A 9 -28.05 3.79 -10.10
C PRO A 9 -26.61 3.29 -9.98
N SER A 10 -25.71 3.89 -10.75
CA SER A 10 -24.29 3.65 -10.64
C SER A 10 -23.87 4.05 -9.21
N VAL A 11 -23.65 3.05 -8.34
CA VAL A 11 -23.09 3.30 -7.02
C VAL A 11 -21.70 3.87 -7.26
N GLU A 12 -21.55 5.16 -7.00
CA GLU A 12 -20.25 5.83 -7.08
C GLU A 12 -19.32 5.14 -6.07
N VAL A 13 -18.36 4.37 -6.61
CA VAL A 13 -17.45 3.59 -5.76
C VAL A 13 -16.49 4.55 -5.10
N TYR A 14 -16.66 4.78 -3.81
CA TYR A 14 -15.73 5.58 -3.02
C TYR A 14 -14.31 5.02 -3.13
N ARG A 15 -13.36 5.89 -3.48
CA ARG A 15 -11.95 5.53 -3.61
C ARG A 15 -11.16 6.17 -2.48
N VAL A 16 -10.39 5.35 -1.78
CA VAL A 16 -9.45 5.84 -0.77
C VAL A 16 -8.33 6.62 -1.47
N PRO A 17 -7.99 7.85 -1.02
CA PRO A 17 -6.87 8.60 -1.56
C PRO A 17 -5.57 7.80 -1.44
N PRO A 18 -4.70 7.78 -2.48
CA PRO A 18 -3.41 7.12 -2.39
C PRO A 18 -2.46 7.89 -1.46
N LEU A 19 -1.44 7.24 -0.92
CA LEU A 19 -0.42 7.91 -0.08
C LEU A 19 0.25 9.08 -0.80
N THR A 20 0.40 8.97 -2.12
CA THR A 20 0.97 10.05 -2.96
C THR A 20 0.08 11.27 -3.11
N SER A 21 -1.17 11.25 -2.61
CA SER A 21 -1.99 12.47 -2.49
C SER A 21 -1.53 13.38 -1.35
N ASP A 22 -0.74 12.86 -0.43
CA ASP A 22 -0.12 13.64 0.62
C ASP A 22 1.17 14.30 0.09
N PRO A 23 1.30 15.64 0.17
CA PRO A 23 2.41 16.35 -0.47
C PRO A 23 3.77 16.04 0.13
N GLU A 24 3.85 15.77 1.43
CA GLU A 24 5.10 15.43 2.10
C GLU A 24 5.59 14.04 1.68
N TYR A 25 4.69 13.06 1.67
CA TYR A 25 5.01 11.72 1.20
C TYR A 25 5.37 11.71 -0.29
N ALA A 26 4.59 12.40 -1.13
CA ALA A 26 4.86 12.52 -2.56
C ALA A 26 6.23 13.14 -2.83
N GLY A 27 6.59 14.24 -2.14
CA GLY A 27 7.88 14.89 -2.30
C GLY A 27 9.07 13.97 -1.96
N HIS A 28 8.98 13.18 -0.91
CA HIS A 28 10.02 12.20 -0.58
C HIS A 28 10.05 11.02 -1.55
N HIS A 29 8.90 10.56 -2.02
CA HIS A 29 8.77 9.50 -3.02
C HIS A 29 9.42 9.91 -4.36
N ASP A 30 9.14 11.12 -4.82
CA ASP A 30 9.71 11.67 -6.05
C ASP A 30 11.23 11.86 -5.91
N LYS A 31 11.69 12.32 -4.74
CA LYS A 31 13.13 12.44 -4.47
C LYS A 31 13.84 11.08 -4.46
N GLN A 32 13.20 10.05 -3.95
CA GLN A 32 13.72 8.69 -4.02
C GLN A 32 13.87 8.23 -5.48
N ALA A 33 12.85 8.46 -6.31
CA ALA A 33 12.88 8.10 -7.72
C ALA A 33 14.00 8.85 -8.49
N GLU A 34 14.18 10.15 -8.21
CA GLU A 34 15.27 10.96 -8.78
C GLU A 34 16.65 10.40 -8.40
N LEU A 35 16.87 10.08 -7.12
CA LEU A 35 18.13 9.52 -6.66
C LEU A 35 18.43 8.14 -7.27
N HIS A 36 17.43 7.27 -7.41
CA HIS A 36 17.59 5.99 -8.10
C HIS A 36 17.96 6.18 -9.57
N LYS A 37 17.33 7.13 -10.27
CA LYS A 37 17.68 7.48 -11.63
C LYS A 37 19.14 7.96 -11.69
N ARG A 38 19.53 8.89 -10.83
CA ARG A 38 20.89 9.41 -10.77
C ARG A 38 21.92 8.31 -10.47
N ARG A 39 21.59 7.40 -9.56
CA ARG A 39 22.44 6.24 -9.25
C ARG A 39 22.67 5.37 -10.50
N SER A 40 21.61 5.09 -11.27
CA SER A 40 21.73 4.28 -12.49
C SER A 40 22.60 4.95 -13.57
N GLU A 41 22.52 6.27 -13.69
CA GLU A 41 23.37 7.07 -14.60
C GLU A 41 24.85 6.99 -14.17
N VAL A 42 25.14 7.18 -12.89
CA VAL A 42 26.50 7.07 -12.33
C VAL A 42 27.07 5.67 -12.53
N LEU A 43 26.29 4.63 -12.31
CA LEU A 43 26.73 3.25 -12.52
C LEU A 43 27.00 2.94 -14.01
N ALA A 44 26.21 3.52 -14.91
CA ALA A 44 26.45 3.37 -16.37
C ALA A 44 27.75 4.08 -16.78
N GLU A 45 27.95 5.32 -16.33
CA GLU A 45 29.19 6.07 -16.61
C GLU A 45 30.44 5.36 -16.03
N ARG A 46 30.34 4.82 -14.81
CA ARG A 46 31.43 4.04 -14.20
C ARG A 46 31.82 2.82 -15.04
N ARG A 47 30.83 2.04 -15.50
CA ARG A 47 31.09 0.86 -16.34
C ARG A 47 31.78 1.24 -17.65
N GLU A 48 31.35 2.33 -18.25
CA GLU A 48 31.95 2.82 -19.51
C GLU A 48 33.38 3.29 -19.28
N LEU A 49 33.67 4.03 -18.20
CA LEU A 49 35.04 4.44 -17.89
C LEU A 49 35.95 3.25 -17.56
N GLN A 50 35.44 2.24 -16.88
CA GLN A 50 36.19 1.01 -16.60
C GLN A 50 36.56 0.31 -17.91
N ARG A 51 35.61 0.16 -18.81
CA ARG A 51 35.86 -0.42 -20.15
C ARG A 51 36.93 0.38 -20.91
N GLN A 52 36.82 1.71 -20.92
CA GLN A 52 37.82 2.57 -21.62
C GLN A 52 39.22 2.44 -20.98
N ILE A 53 39.32 2.27 -19.66
CA ILE A 53 40.59 2.07 -18.99
C ILE A 53 41.19 0.69 -19.32
N GLU A 54 40.34 -0.35 -19.41
CA GLU A 54 40.78 -1.70 -19.76
C GLU A 54 41.21 -1.82 -21.23
N GLU A 55 40.53 -1.12 -22.15
CA GLU A 55 40.82 -1.10 -23.58
C GLU A 55 41.97 -0.15 -23.94
N ALA A 56 42.37 0.75 -23.04
CA ALA A 56 43.44 1.70 -23.31
C ALA A 56 44.79 1.00 -23.45
N PRO A 57 45.55 1.32 -24.52
CA PRO A 57 46.87 0.76 -24.71
C PRO A 57 47.82 1.15 -23.59
N ALA A 58 48.72 0.26 -23.23
CA ALA A 58 49.74 0.58 -22.20
C ALA A 58 50.58 1.80 -22.65
N PRO A 59 50.76 2.81 -21.79
CA PRO A 59 51.53 4.00 -22.16
C PRO A 59 52.98 3.62 -22.45
N ALA A 60 53.48 4.01 -23.62
CA ALA A 60 54.83 3.75 -24.06
C ALA A 60 55.85 4.48 -23.17
N PHE A 61 55.49 5.65 -22.65
CA PHE A 61 56.34 6.49 -21.81
C PHE A 61 55.61 6.94 -20.55
N ARG A 62 56.39 7.28 -19.51
CA ARG A 62 55.79 7.96 -18.32
C ARG A 62 55.18 9.30 -18.76
N PRO A 63 54.07 9.77 -18.15
CA PRO A 63 53.36 10.99 -18.58
C PRO A 63 54.28 12.22 -18.74
N GLY A 64 55.20 12.48 -17.81
CA GLY A 64 56.14 13.61 -17.92
C GLY A 64 57.18 13.46 -19.04
N VAL A 65 57.52 12.25 -19.47
CA VAL A 65 58.40 12.00 -20.61
C VAL A 65 57.68 12.21 -21.91
N ALA A 66 56.43 11.74 -22.01
CA ALA A 66 55.60 11.95 -23.20
C ALA A 66 55.35 13.45 -23.44
N GLU A 67 55.10 14.24 -22.35
CA GLU A 67 54.94 15.69 -22.42
C GLU A 67 56.20 16.39 -22.99
N LEU A 68 57.40 16.00 -22.49
CA LEU A 68 58.67 16.54 -22.99
C LEU A 68 58.97 16.17 -24.46
N LEU A 69 58.46 15.04 -24.89
CA LEU A 69 58.58 14.57 -26.29
C LEU A 69 57.50 15.12 -27.21
N GLY A 70 56.47 15.81 -26.69
CA GLY A 70 55.34 16.30 -27.46
C GLY A 70 54.41 15.17 -27.94
N GLU A 71 54.52 13.98 -27.36
CA GLU A 71 53.68 12.82 -27.68
C GLU A 71 52.45 12.72 -26.81
N ALA A 72 51.36 12.19 -27.38
CA ALA A 72 50.16 11.93 -26.60
C ALA A 72 50.48 10.90 -25.48
N SER A 73 50.30 11.28 -24.24
CA SER A 73 50.76 10.48 -23.07
C SER A 73 50.06 9.11 -22.91
N GLY A 74 49.04 8.80 -23.69
CA GLY A 74 48.23 7.58 -23.51
C GLY A 74 47.73 7.37 -22.09
N SER A 75 47.76 8.43 -21.26
CA SER A 75 47.54 8.37 -19.84
C SER A 75 46.08 8.18 -19.50
N THR A 76 45.75 7.10 -18.80
CA THR A 76 44.42 6.85 -18.22
C THR A 76 44.18 7.61 -16.91
N THR A 77 45.08 8.52 -16.52
CA THR A 77 45.00 9.23 -15.21
C THR A 77 43.68 10.00 -15.08
N GLY A 78 43.28 10.76 -16.10
CA GLY A 78 42.01 11.50 -16.10
C GLY A 78 40.80 10.59 -15.97
N LEU A 79 40.80 9.44 -16.67
CA LEU A 79 39.72 8.45 -16.56
C LEU A 79 39.65 7.86 -15.14
N ARG A 80 40.79 7.54 -14.54
CA ARG A 80 40.87 7.03 -13.15
C ARG A 80 40.45 8.06 -12.11
N THR A 81 40.82 9.34 -12.29
CA THR A 81 40.31 10.42 -11.43
C THR A 81 38.80 10.54 -11.52
N ARG A 82 38.24 10.54 -12.73
CA ARG A 82 36.80 10.57 -12.93
C ARG A 82 36.10 9.36 -12.33
N LEU A 83 36.69 8.17 -12.44
CA LEU A 83 36.17 6.95 -11.84
C LEU A 83 36.13 7.05 -10.29
N ALA A 84 37.15 7.66 -9.69
CA ALA A 84 37.18 7.90 -8.24
C ALA A 84 36.09 8.90 -7.79
N GLU A 85 35.88 9.98 -8.57
CA GLU A 85 34.81 10.96 -8.32
C GLU A 85 33.43 10.31 -8.36
N LEU A 86 33.18 9.49 -9.41
CA LEU A 86 31.90 8.78 -9.55
C LEU A 86 31.67 7.77 -8.42
N SER A 87 32.74 7.13 -7.94
CA SER A 87 32.68 6.22 -6.80
C SER A 87 32.40 6.94 -5.47
N ALA A 88 32.84 8.18 -5.33
CA ALA A 88 32.47 9.04 -4.21
C ALA A 88 31.01 9.48 -4.31
N LEU A 89 30.59 9.95 -5.49
CA LEU A 89 29.21 10.36 -5.76
C LEU A 89 28.21 9.21 -5.53
N GLU A 90 28.54 7.98 -5.93
CA GLU A 90 27.70 6.80 -5.68
C GLU A 90 27.47 6.59 -4.19
N ARG A 91 28.52 6.68 -3.37
CA ARG A 91 28.41 6.56 -1.89
C ARG A 91 27.52 7.66 -1.31
N ASP A 92 27.65 8.89 -1.81
CA ASP A 92 26.82 10.02 -1.36
C ASP A 92 25.35 9.82 -1.75
N ILE A 93 25.08 9.28 -2.94
CA ILE A 93 23.74 8.94 -3.38
C ILE A 93 23.16 7.82 -2.50
N ASP A 94 23.92 6.77 -2.21
CA ASP A 94 23.48 5.68 -1.34
C ASP A 94 23.17 6.17 0.09
N ALA A 95 23.99 7.06 0.64
CA ALA A 95 23.72 7.70 1.92
C ALA A 95 22.45 8.58 1.88
N ALA A 96 22.26 9.34 0.79
CA ALA A 96 21.05 10.15 0.60
C ALA A 96 19.79 9.29 0.46
N LEU A 97 19.87 8.16 -0.25
CA LEU A 97 18.76 7.19 -0.37
C LEU A 97 18.36 6.64 1.00
N GLU A 98 19.31 6.32 1.86
CA GLU A 98 18.99 5.84 3.22
C GLU A 98 18.29 6.92 4.05
N VAL A 99 18.71 8.18 3.97
CA VAL A 99 18.03 9.30 4.64
C VAL A 99 16.60 9.47 4.10
N VAL A 100 16.44 9.43 2.78
CA VAL A 100 15.10 9.55 2.15
C VAL A 100 14.21 8.38 2.55
N ARG A 101 14.75 7.16 2.62
CA ARG A 101 14.01 5.98 3.10
C ARG A 101 13.46 6.18 4.50
N GLN A 102 14.27 6.69 5.43
CA GLN A 102 13.83 6.98 6.80
C GLN A 102 12.74 8.06 6.82
N ARG A 103 12.90 9.13 6.04
CA ARG A 103 11.88 10.19 5.91
C ARG A 103 10.57 9.66 5.34
N LEU A 104 10.62 8.76 4.36
CA LEU A 104 9.44 8.11 3.80
C LEU A 104 8.67 7.29 4.84
N VAL A 105 9.37 6.59 5.76
CA VAL A 105 8.71 5.86 6.85
C VAL A 105 7.93 6.82 7.76
N HIS A 106 8.52 7.94 8.13
CA HIS A 106 7.84 8.95 8.95
C HIS A 106 6.68 9.63 8.20
N ALA A 107 6.93 10.09 6.97
CA ALA A 107 5.92 10.71 6.13
C ALA A 107 4.74 9.76 5.85
N ARG A 108 4.99 8.46 5.65
CA ARG A 108 3.95 7.44 5.50
C ARG A 108 3.05 7.36 6.73
N SER A 109 3.64 7.40 7.93
CA SER A 109 2.87 7.35 9.18
C SER A 109 1.95 8.56 9.30
N SER A 110 2.49 9.77 9.10
CA SER A 110 1.74 11.02 9.15
C SER A 110 0.66 11.10 8.08
N ALA A 111 0.99 10.73 6.83
CA ALA A 111 0.04 10.70 5.71
C ALA A 111 -1.09 9.68 5.97
N SER A 112 -0.77 8.51 6.54
CA SER A 112 -1.78 7.50 6.88
C SER A 112 -2.79 8.02 7.90
N ILE A 113 -2.35 8.76 8.91
CA ILE A 113 -3.24 9.39 9.89
C ILE A 113 -4.19 10.36 9.18
N ARG A 114 -3.66 11.29 8.36
CA ARG A 114 -4.47 12.27 7.62
C ARG A 114 -5.48 11.60 6.68
N ILE A 115 -5.08 10.55 5.99
CA ILE A 115 -5.97 9.79 5.11
C ILE A 115 -7.04 9.05 5.93
N CYS A 116 -6.69 8.42 7.05
CA CYS A 116 -7.65 7.77 7.93
C CYS A 116 -8.69 8.77 8.47
N ASP A 117 -8.28 9.97 8.85
CA ASP A 117 -9.19 11.03 9.28
C ASP A 117 -10.15 11.45 8.16
N ALA A 118 -9.64 11.59 6.94
CA ALA A 118 -10.46 11.93 5.77
C ALA A 118 -11.47 10.81 5.40
N VAL A 119 -11.11 9.55 5.61
CA VAL A 119 -11.95 8.38 5.28
C VAL A 119 -12.90 8.01 6.41
N LYS A 120 -12.69 8.52 7.62
CA LYS A 120 -13.39 8.11 8.86
C LYS A 120 -14.92 8.16 8.71
N ALA A 121 -15.47 9.20 8.09
CA ALA A 121 -16.91 9.33 7.91
C ALA A 121 -17.49 8.22 7.00
N GLU A 122 -16.83 7.94 5.89
CA GLU A 122 -17.26 6.88 4.96
C GLU A 122 -17.09 5.49 5.58
N TYR A 123 -16.02 5.27 6.34
CA TYR A 123 -15.82 4.04 7.10
C TYR A 123 -16.96 3.84 8.10
N GLY A 124 -17.29 4.85 8.91
CA GLY A 124 -18.40 4.81 9.87
C GLY A 124 -19.74 4.53 9.20
N ARG A 125 -20.02 5.19 8.06
CA ARG A 125 -21.22 4.92 7.27
C ARG A 125 -21.34 3.45 6.84
N ARG A 126 -20.23 2.85 6.40
CA ARG A 126 -20.20 1.43 5.99
C ARG A 126 -20.36 0.50 7.18
N VAL A 127 -19.72 0.78 8.31
CA VAL A 127 -19.92 0.02 9.56
C VAL A 127 -21.38 0.08 9.99
N ALA A 128 -21.99 1.26 10.00
CA ALA A 128 -23.41 1.41 10.34
C ALA A 128 -24.34 0.63 9.38
N ASN A 129 -24.00 0.53 8.10
CA ASN A 129 -24.77 -0.29 7.15
C ASN A 129 -24.65 -1.79 7.49
N VAL A 130 -23.47 -2.25 7.87
CA VAL A 130 -23.27 -3.64 8.33
C VAL A 130 -24.08 -3.90 9.61
N CYS A 131 -24.04 -2.97 10.57
CA CYS A 131 -24.81 -3.11 11.81
C CYS A 131 -26.32 -3.26 11.52
N ARG A 132 -26.89 -2.39 10.69
CA ARG A 132 -28.33 -2.48 10.30
C ARG A 132 -28.66 -3.80 9.63
N ALA A 133 -27.79 -4.31 8.76
CA ALA A 133 -28.01 -5.61 8.11
C ALA A 133 -27.95 -6.77 9.13
N LEU A 134 -27.07 -6.67 10.14
CA LEU A 134 -26.96 -7.66 11.21
C LEU A 134 -28.17 -7.63 12.14
N GLU A 135 -28.72 -6.45 12.43
CA GLU A 135 -29.95 -6.31 13.20
C GLU A 135 -31.15 -6.94 12.46
N ALA A 136 -31.32 -6.61 11.18
CA ALA A 136 -32.36 -7.23 10.36
C ALA A 136 -32.20 -8.77 10.29
N LEU A 137 -30.96 -9.26 10.22
CA LEU A 137 -30.69 -10.71 10.28
C LEU A 137 -31.06 -11.31 11.64
N ALA A 138 -30.78 -10.60 12.73
CA ALA A 138 -31.13 -11.05 14.08
C ALA A 138 -32.67 -11.12 14.28
N GLU A 139 -33.43 -10.16 13.72
CA GLU A 139 -34.89 -10.17 13.74
C GLU A 139 -35.45 -11.39 12.99
N VAL A 140 -35.04 -11.61 11.75
CA VAL A 140 -35.48 -12.77 10.95
C VAL A 140 -35.10 -14.10 11.61
N ARG A 141 -33.94 -14.15 12.26
CA ARG A 141 -33.53 -15.31 13.05
C ARG A 141 -34.45 -15.53 14.23
N SER A 142 -34.82 -14.48 14.96
CA SER A 142 -35.74 -14.57 16.11
C SER A 142 -37.10 -15.13 15.70
N GLU A 143 -37.64 -14.67 14.57
CA GLU A 143 -38.89 -15.20 13.99
C GLU A 143 -38.78 -16.70 13.64
N PHE A 144 -37.64 -17.10 13.09
CA PHE A 144 -37.38 -18.51 12.76
C PHE A 144 -37.25 -19.37 14.02
N ASP A 145 -36.53 -18.92 15.03
CA ASP A 145 -36.35 -19.63 16.30
C ASP A 145 -37.69 -19.73 17.03
N GLU A 146 -38.53 -18.67 17.01
CA GLU A 146 -39.87 -18.68 17.61
C GLU A 146 -40.79 -19.73 16.94
N LEU A 147 -40.75 -19.85 15.61
CA LEU A 147 -41.54 -20.89 14.89
C LEU A 147 -41.10 -22.30 15.33
N ARG A 148 -39.80 -22.53 15.51
CA ARG A 148 -39.30 -23.82 16.00
C ARG A 148 -39.78 -24.10 17.41
N ASP A 149 -39.70 -23.10 18.30
CA ASP A 149 -40.17 -23.20 19.67
C ASP A 149 -41.68 -23.45 19.77
N GLN A 150 -42.47 -22.93 18.82
CA GLN A 150 -43.91 -23.23 18.71
C GLN A 150 -44.14 -24.69 18.29
N LEU A 151 -43.42 -25.21 17.32
CA LEU A 151 -43.51 -26.62 16.95
C LEU A 151 -43.16 -27.57 18.07
N GLU A 152 -42.12 -27.22 18.86
CA GLU A 152 -41.71 -28.00 20.03
C GLU A 152 -42.75 -27.92 21.19
N ARG A 153 -43.33 -26.78 21.41
CA ARG A 153 -44.39 -26.61 22.46
C ARG A 153 -45.62 -27.37 22.16
N GLU A 154 -46.00 -27.48 20.87
CA GLU A 154 -47.18 -28.23 20.42
C GLU A 154 -46.89 -29.74 20.21
N ASP A 155 -45.71 -30.22 20.61
CA ASP A 155 -45.25 -31.61 20.48
C ASP A 155 -45.37 -32.13 19.01
N ILE A 156 -45.16 -31.24 18.02
CA ILE A 156 -45.25 -31.61 16.62
C ILE A 156 -43.96 -32.28 16.17
N ALA A 157 -44.06 -33.51 15.63
CA ALA A 157 -42.94 -34.23 15.03
C ALA A 157 -42.51 -33.57 13.70
N TRP A 158 -41.75 -32.50 13.75
CA TRP A 158 -41.37 -31.69 12.58
C TRP A 158 -40.16 -32.23 11.80
N SER A 159 -39.79 -33.51 11.98
CA SER A 159 -38.74 -34.19 11.23
C SER A 159 -38.92 -34.21 9.69
N ARG A 160 -40.13 -33.95 9.21
CA ARG A 160 -40.39 -33.76 7.79
C ARG A 160 -39.92 -32.39 7.24
N LEU A 161 -39.76 -31.42 8.10
CA LEU A 161 -39.08 -30.16 7.78
C LEU A 161 -37.61 -30.42 8.00
N VAL A 162 -36.81 -30.46 6.93
CA VAL A 162 -35.35 -30.70 7.09
C VAL A 162 -34.80 -29.73 8.13
N PRO A 163 -34.21 -30.24 9.22
CA PRO A 163 -33.69 -29.37 10.30
C PRO A 163 -32.64 -28.42 9.77
N PHE A 164 -32.89 -27.13 9.78
CA PHE A 164 -31.97 -26.10 9.38
C PHE A 164 -31.67 -25.21 10.58
N SER A 165 -30.40 -25.06 10.95
CA SER A 165 -30.01 -24.18 12.05
C SER A 165 -28.83 -23.32 11.63
N PRO A 166 -28.93 -21.98 11.77
CA PRO A 166 -27.85 -21.06 11.43
C PRO A 166 -26.77 -20.98 12.53
N VAL A 167 -26.20 -22.15 12.89
CA VAL A 167 -25.17 -22.28 13.95
C VAL A 167 -23.96 -21.37 13.74
N PHE A 168 -23.67 -21.02 12.48
CA PHE A 168 -22.56 -20.11 12.14
C PHE A 168 -22.77 -18.69 12.68
N LEU A 169 -23.99 -18.30 13.04
CA LEU A 169 -24.27 -17.00 13.66
C LEU A 169 -23.94 -16.97 15.16
N GLY A 170 -23.68 -18.15 15.76
CA GLY A 170 -23.45 -18.25 17.19
C GLY A 170 -24.74 -18.12 18.01
N ASP A 171 -24.63 -17.86 19.30
CA ASP A 171 -25.77 -17.62 20.18
C ASP A 171 -26.43 -16.25 19.88
N SER A 172 -27.76 -16.17 20.10
CA SER A 172 -28.54 -14.96 19.82
C SER A 172 -28.24 -13.83 20.82
N ARG A 173 -27.77 -14.15 22.04
CA ARG A 173 -27.55 -13.19 23.13
C ARG A 173 -26.10 -12.73 23.22
N ASP A 174 -25.13 -13.64 23.04
CA ASP A 174 -23.71 -13.38 23.21
C ASP A 174 -22.82 -13.84 22.04
N GLY A 175 -23.44 -14.25 20.94
CA GLY A 175 -22.76 -14.70 19.72
C GLY A 175 -22.14 -13.57 18.91
N HIS A 176 -21.88 -13.86 17.63
CA HIS A 176 -21.13 -12.95 16.76
C HIS A 176 -21.85 -11.63 16.47
N ILE A 177 -23.18 -11.66 16.30
CA ILE A 177 -23.95 -10.45 15.98
C ILE A 177 -23.96 -9.47 17.16
N PRO A 178 -24.43 -9.86 18.39
CA PRO A 178 -24.45 -8.94 19.51
C PRO A 178 -23.06 -8.36 19.84
N ARG A 179 -22.03 -9.18 19.74
CA ARG A 179 -20.64 -8.74 19.99
C ARG A 179 -20.19 -7.69 18.98
N TYR A 180 -20.42 -7.89 17.69
CA TYR A 180 -20.05 -6.92 16.67
C TYR A 180 -20.82 -5.60 16.83
N LEU A 181 -22.12 -5.66 17.09
CA LEU A 181 -22.94 -4.46 17.34
C LEU A 181 -22.42 -3.68 18.56
N LYS A 182 -22.09 -4.37 19.64
CA LYS A 182 -21.51 -3.76 20.84
C LYS A 182 -20.18 -3.06 20.53
N GLU A 183 -19.26 -3.73 19.86
CA GLU A 183 -17.96 -3.16 19.47
C GLU A 183 -18.13 -1.93 18.56
N ALA A 184 -19.06 -1.96 17.60
CA ALA A 184 -19.34 -0.83 16.71
C ALA A 184 -19.92 0.38 17.48
N LYS A 185 -20.77 0.15 18.50
CA LYS A 185 -21.30 1.20 19.39
C LYS A 185 -20.21 1.79 20.29
N GLU A 186 -19.38 0.95 20.89
CA GLU A 186 -18.25 1.39 21.73
C GLU A 186 -17.23 2.21 20.93
N ALA A 187 -17.01 1.86 19.66
CA ALA A 187 -16.15 2.61 18.73
C ALA A 187 -16.79 3.91 18.19
N GLY A 188 -18.07 4.17 18.49
CA GLY A 188 -18.82 5.36 18.05
C GLY A 188 -19.17 5.36 16.56
N TYR A 189 -19.17 4.21 15.89
CA TYR A 189 -19.55 4.08 14.48
C TYR A 189 -21.03 3.74 14.28
N TYR A 190 -21.71 3.34 15.32
CA TYR A 190 -23.12 2.98 15.29
C TYR A 190 -23.82 3.50 16.54
N VAL A 191 -24.98 4.13 16.36
CA VAL A 191 -25.85 4.63 17.43
C VAL A 191 -27.24 4.08 17.14
N ASP A 192 -27.98 3.71 18.20
CA ASP A 192 -29.38 3.22 18.11
C ASP A 192 -30.29 4.26 17.48
#